data_172ac18a1a7f94e3b7796e1bd0402fb1
#
_entry.id   172ac18a1a7f94e3b7796e1bd0402fb1
#
_cell.length_a   1.000
_cell.length_b   1.000
_cell.length_c   1.000
_cell.angle_alpha   90.00
_cell.angle_beta   90.00
_cell.angle_gamma   90.00
#
_symmetry.space_group_name_H-M   'P 1'
#
loop_
_entity.id
_entity.type
_entity.pdbx_description
1 polymer ?
#
loop_
_entity_poly.entity_id
_entity_poly.type
_entity_poly.pdbx_seq_one_letter_code
_entity_poly.pdbx_strand_id
1 'polypeptide(L)'
;MDLTPATAPIDEPRLRRLLGDSGLVWLVERARRRMERGQSLTGPVSLGTPTEDQRASAERLLGRSPGRGRSLTVRLDVVDAVLRRSGISRDGLGAAVIALTGPVVPLGPAREAEERGWREAYAVIEALADRDPALAAWADRLRGDGLVRRLAGTPAAAHDLLERVATALRALPVGEPESLPAFAARVLGDAHALDDGIPLVTLTLSGVRALTGFPEGTGAEWRRRAWASAGLLRDELSSTVLTLNLRGTSALDWMAEQGEPAVLTLRQLSRCPPAASVPLVRLCENPAVLAAAADTHGPRSAPLVCLQGQPSAAALALLRHLHERGTTLHYHGDFDWGGLRIASVLLRHVPWRPWRFTAVDYRDAVRAGVAGPPLTGRPTEAPWDPDLPRALEELGVRVEEEAVLDRLLSDLS
;
A
#
# COMPACT_ATOMS: atom_id res chain seq x y z
N MET A 1 -38.92 -31.80 18.02
CA MET A 1 -40.34 -31.63 17.65
C MET A 1 -40.54 -30.14 17.47
N ASP A 2 -40.34 -29.69 16.23
CA ASP A 2 -40.25 -28.28 15.84
C ASP A 2 -41.67 -27.76 15.63
N LEU A 3 -42.20 -27.05 16.61
CA LEU A 3 -43.53 -26.40 16.54
C LEU A 3 -43.32 -24.98 15.93
N THR A 4 -43.05 -24.93 14.64
CA THR A 4 -43.26 -23.69 13.88
C THR A 4 -44.78 -23.47 13.81
N PRO A 5 -45.37 -22.36 14.33
CA PRO A 5 -46.80 -22.13 14.24
C PRO A 5 -47.17 -22.00 12.75
N ALA A 6 -48.11 -22.83 12.31
CA ALA A 6 -48.63 -22.76 10.95
C ALA A 6 -49.24 -21.38 10.71
N THR A 7 -48.55 -20.57 9.88
CA THR A 7 -49.04 -19.25 9.44
C THR A 7 -50.34 -19.45 8.71
N ALA A 8 -51.42 -18.78 9.13
CA ALA A 8 -52.73 -18.89 8.47
C ALA A 8 -52.61 -18.46 7.01
N PRO A 9 -53.24 -19.17 6.06
CA PRO A 9 -53.09 -18.87 4.63
C PRO A 9 -53.58 -17.45 4.33
N ILE A 10 -52.70 -16.66 3.66
CA ILE A 10 -53.01 -15.31 3.18
C ILE A 10 -53.74 -15.42 1.86
N ASP A 11 -54.83 -14.66 1.68
CA ASP A 11 -55.52 -14.53 0.39
C ASP A 11 -54.68 -13.58 -0.52
N GLU A 12 -53.62 -14.12 -1.14
CA GLU A 12 -52.72 -13.32 -1.99
C GLU A 12 -53.40 -12.54 -3.11
N PRO A 13 -54.37 -13.11 -3.84
CA PRO A 13 -55.07 -12.37 -4.88
C PRO A 13 -55.82 -11.13 -4.36
N ARG A 14 -56.46 -11.25 -3.19
CA ARG A 14 -57.13 -10.12 -2.56
C ARG A 14 -56.14 -9.16 -1.93
N LEU A 15 -55.05 -9.66 -1.34
CA LEU A 15 -53.98 -8.85 -0.80
C LEU A 15 -53.32 -7.98 -1.86
N ARG A 16 -52.96 -8.54 -3.01
CA ARG A 16 -52.38 -7.79 -4.15
C ARG A 16 -53.34 -6.75 -4.70
N ARG A 17 -54.63 -7.01 -4.76
CA ARG A 17 -55.62 -6.02 -5.15
C ARG A 17 -55.77 -4.87 -4.14
N LEU A 18 -55.65 -5.16 -2.85
CA LEU A 18 -55.84 -4.17 -1.80
C LEU A 18 -54.60 -3.35 -1.49
N LEU A 19 -53.44 -3.97 -1.27
CA LEU A 19 -52.19 -3.35 -0.88
C LEU A 19 -51.12 -3.32 -1.97
N GLY A 20 -51.26 -4.11 -3.04
CA GLY A 20 -50.35 -4.12 -4.19
C GLY A 20 -50.63 -3.02 -5.22
N ASP A 21 -51.64 -2.16 -4.97
CA ASP A 21 -51.92 -0.99 -5.79
C ASP A 21 -50.74 -0.02 -5.77
N SER A 22 -50.36 0.53 -6.93
CA SER A 22 -49.27 1.50 -7.08
C SER A 22 -49.38 2.72 -6.15
N GLY A 23 -50.60 3.14 -5.86
CA GLY A 23 -50.91 4.23 -4.91
C GLY A 23 -50.56 3.87 -3.45
N LEU A 24 -50.36 2.62 -3.09
CA LEU A 24 -50.06 2.17 -1.72
C LEU A 24 -48.64 1.59 -1.54
N VAL A 25 -47.81 1.56 -2.57
CA VAL A 25 -46.42 1.08 -2.48
C VAL A 25 -45.65 1.79 -1.36
N TRP A 26 -45.81 3.11 -1.25
CA TRP A 26 -45.16 3.90 -0.18
C TRP A 26 -45.54 3.43 1.23
N LEU A 27 -46.79 2.97 1.44
CA LEU A 27 -47.28 2.48 2.72
C LEU A 27 -46.65 1.15 3.08
N VAL A 28 -46.62 0.22 2.11
CA VAL A 28 -45.98 -1.10 2.25
C VAL A 28 -44.49 -0.95 2.52
N GLU A 29 -43.79 -0.08 1.77
CA GLU A 29 -42.38 0.21 2.00
C GLU A 29 -42.11 0.79 3.41
N ARG A 30 -42.94 1.72 3.87
CA ARG A 30 -42.79 2.30 5.22
C ARG A 30 -43.05 1.27 6.31
N ALA A 31 -44.03 0.39 6.14
CA ALA A 31 -44.28 -0.70 7.05
C ALA A 31 -43.08 -1.68 7.04
N ARG A 32 -42.55 -2.06 5.87
CA ARG A 32 -41.36 -2.89 5.72
C ARG A 32 -40.14 -2.27 6.44
N ARG A 33 -39.86 -0.99 6.22
CA ARG A 33 -38.74 -0.28 6.90
C ARG A 33 -38.87 -0.25 8.43
N ARG A 34 -40.12 -0.20 8.95
CA ARG A 34 -40.35 -0.32 10.40
C ARG A 34 -40.01 -1.74 10.89
N MET A 35 -40.43 -2.78 10.16
CA MET A 35 -40.10 -4.15 10.49
C MET A 35 -38.57 -4.38 10.46
N GLU A 36 -37.88 -3.89 9.43
CA GLU A 36 -36.43 -3.95 9.32
C GLU A 36 -35.72 -3.27 10.50
N ARG A 37 -36.31 -2.20 11.06
CA ARG A 37 -35.79 -1.50 12.24
C ARG A 37 -36.26 -2.06 13.58
N GLY A 38 -37.03 -3.18 13.58
CA GLY A 38 -37.63 -3.74 14.79
C GLY A 38 -38.69 -2.83 15.46
N GLN A 39 -39.23 -1.87 14.70
CA GLN A 39 -40.23 -0.93 15.21
C GLN A 39 -41.64 -1.51 15.10
N SER A 40 -42.52 -1.13 16.04
CA SER A 40 -43.92 -1.54 16.03
C SER A 40 -44.65 -1.07 14.76
N LEU A 41 -45.51 -1.96 14.22
CA LEU A 41 -46.42 -1.63 13.11
C LEU A 41 -47.68 -0.92 13.60
N THR A 42 -47.54 0.02 14.53
CA THR A 42 -48.62 0.83 15.09
C THR A 42 -48.35 2.34 14.82
N GLY A 43 -49.40 3.12 14.94
CA GLY A 43 -49.28 4.59 14.81
C GLY A 43 -49.20 5.11 13.38
N PRO A 44 -49.00 6.42 13.20
CA PRO A 44 -49.07 7.06 11.90
C PRO A 44 -47.80 6.89 11.04
N VAL A 45 -48.01 6.81 9.73
CA VAL A 45 -46.99 7.03 8.68
C VAL A 45 -47.51 8.08 7.73
N SER A 46 -46.68 9.03 7.28
CA SER A 46 -47.11 10.16 6.47
C SER A 46 -46.35 10.27 5.16
N LEU A 47 -47.05 10.63 4.08
CA LEU A 47 -46.50 10.98 2.77
C LEU A 47 -46.63 12.46 2.54
N GLY A 48 -45.53 13.19 2.23
CA GLY A 48 -45.47 14.63 2.17
C GLY A 48 -46.27 15.27 1.02
N THR A 49 -46.18 14.83 -0.16
CA THR A 49 -46.86 15.35 -1.35
C THR A 49 -47.57 14.24 -2.10
N PRO A 50 -48.71 13.72 -1.60
CA PRO A 50 -49.38 12.60 -2.20
C PRO A 50 -50.06 13.01 -3.53
N THR A 51 -50.06 12.12 -4.50
CA THR A 51 -50.84 12.24 -5.73
C THR A 51 -52.34 11.96 -5.44
N GLU A 52 -53.21 12.30 -6.38
CA GLU A 52 -54.64 11.98 -6.28
C GLU A 52 -54.87 10.47 -6.22
N ASP A 53 -54.13 9.67 -7.00
CA ASP A 53 -54.22 8.21 -6.97
C ASP A 53 -53.82 7.63 -5.62
N GLN A 54 -52.79 8.17 -4.96
CA GLN A 54 -52.34 7.73 -3.64
C GLN A 54 -53.39 8.03 -2.57
N ARG A 55 -54.10 9.18 -2.68
CA ARG A 55 -55.23 9.51 -1.80
C ARG A 55 -56.41 8.60 -2.02
N ALA A 56 -56.80 8.38 -3.29
CA ALA A 56 -57.91 7.52 -3.62
C ALA A 56 -57.66 6.05 -3.21
N SER A 57 -56.43 5.56 -3.36
CA SER A 57 -56.07 4.22 -2.91
C SER A 57 -56.10 4.11 -1.37
N ALA A 58 -55.65 5.12 -0.63
CA ALA A 58 -55.74 5.15 0.82
C ALA A 58 -57.20 5.25 1.31
N GLU A 59 -58.05 6.00 0.63
CA GLU A 59 -59.45 6.08 0.92
C GLU A 59 -60.18 4.74 0.73
N ARG A 60 -59.89 4.07 -0.38
CA ARG A 60 -60.43 2.72 -0.63
C ARG A 60 -59.98 1.69 0.45
N LEU A 61 -58.71 1.79 0.87
CA LEU A 61 -58.15 0.91 1.91
C LEU A 61 -58.85 1.15 3.28
N LEU A 62 -59.01 2.40 3.65
CA LEU A 62 -59.51 2.78 5.00
C LEU A 62 -61.02 2.85 5.09
N GLY A 63 -61.75 2.86 3.96
CA GLY A 63 -63.23 3.06 3.91
C GLY A 63 -63.65 4.48 4.32
N ARG A 64 -62.72 5.45 4.35
CA ARG A 64 -63.00 6.85 4.72
C ARG A 64 -61.93 7.76 4.12
N SER A 65 -62.28 9.01 3.89
CA SER A 65 -61.33 10.00 3.38
C SER A 65 -60.24 10.31 4.42
N PRO A 66 -58.96 10.23 4.04
CA PRO A 66 -57.82 10.51 4.92
C PRO A 66 -57.56 12.01 5.11
N GLY A 67 -58.47 12.90 4.65
CA GLY A 67 -58.31 14.35 4.73
C GLY A 67 -57.70 15.01 3.49
N ARG A 68 -57.91 16.35 3.34
CA ARG A 68 -57.45 17.14 2.15
C ARG A 68 -56.17 17.96 2.41
N GLY A 69 -55.42 17.68 3.50
CA GLY A 69 -54.21 18.42 3.86
C GLY A 69 -53.06 18.19 2.86
N ARG A 70 -51.94 18.95 3.00
CA ARG A 70 -50.70 18.82 2.16
C ARG A 70 -50.03 17.47 2.30
N SER A 71 -50.30 16.71 3.36
CA SER A 71 -49.76 15.36 3.60
C SER A 71 -50.88 14.33 3.68
N LEU A 72 -50.55 13.08 3.37
CA LEU A 72 -51.41 11.92 3.56
C LEU A 72 -50.87 11.12 4.75
N THR A 73 -51.67 10.97 5.80
CA THR A 73 -51.29 10.21 7.00
C THR A 73 -52.17 8.98 7.15
N VAL A 74 -51.59 7.85 7.27
CA VAL A 74 -52.25 6.56 7.47
C VAL A 74 -51.73 5.93 8.77
N ARG A 75 -52.62 5.41 9.58
CA ARG A 75 -52.26 4.67 10.81
C ARG A 75 -52.13 3.21 10.48
N LEU A 76 -50.96 2.59 10.79
CA LEU A 76 -50.68 1.21 10.49
C LEU A 76 -51.52 0.22 11.30
N ASP A 77 -51.88 0.58 12.55
CA ASP A 77 -52.82 -0.20 13.39
C ASP A 77 -54.23 -0.31 12.77
N VAL A 78 -54.68 0.76 12.10
CA VAL A 78 -55.95 0.73 11.37
C VAL A 78 -55.87 -0.18 10.13
N VAL A 79 -54.77 -0.16 9.41
CA VAL A 79 -54.52 -1.03 8.26
C VAL A 79 -54.45 -2.51 8.72
N ASP A 80 -53.74 -2.78 9.81
CA ASP A 80 -53.69 -4.10 10.42
C ASP A 80 -55.09 -4.64 10.77
N ALA A 81 -55.90 -3.79 11.41
CA ALA A 81 -57.27 -4.13 11.75
C ALA A 81 -58.18 -4.38 10.52
N VAL A 82 -57.98 -3.67 9.41
CA VAL A 82 -58.70 -3.93 8.15
C VAL A 82 -58.32 -5.28 7.58
N LEU A 83 -57.03 -5.61 7.54
CA LEU A 83 -56.54 -6.90 7.00
C LEU A 83 -57.03 -8.09 7.81
N ARG A 84 -57.03 -8.00 9.14
CA ARG A 84 -57.52 -9.06 10.04
C ARG A 84 -59.05 -9.23 9.90
N ARG A 85 -59.82 -8.14 9.94
CA ARG A 85 -61.28 -8.19 9.85
C ARG A 85 -61.81 -8.68 8.52
N SER A 86 -61.10 -8.33 7.42
CA SER A 86 -61.49 -8.79 6.07
C SER A 86 -61.09 -10.22 5.78
N GLY A 87 -60.35 -10.88 6.68
CA GLY A 87 -59.81 -12.24 6.50
C GLY A 87 -58.71 -12.35 5.46
N ILE A 88 -58.22 -11.24 4.89
CA ILE A 88 -57.16 -11.26 3.87
C ILE A 88 -55.83 -11.69 4.47
N SER A 89 -55.50 -11.20 5.68
CA SER A 89 -54.33 -11.61 6.45
C SER A 89 -54.73 -11.70 7.92
N ARG A 90 -54.94 -12.94 8.44
CA ARG A 90 -55.28 -13.18 9.84
C ARG A 90 -54.16 -12.79 10.79
N ASP A 91 -52.92 -12.92 10.31
CA ASP A 91 -51.72 -12.54 11.06
C ASP A 91 -51.38 -11.05 10.94
N GLY A 92 -52.22 -10.30 10.22
CA GLY A 92 -52.18 -8.81 10.15
C GLY A 92 -51.20 -8.25 9.14
N LEU A 93 -50.81 -6.97 9.36
CA LEU A 93 -50.04 -6.18 8.42
C LEU A 93 -48.62 -6.71 8.22
N GLY A 94 -47.96 -7.23 9.25
CA GLY A 94 -46.61 -7.77 9.15
C GLY A 94 -46.53 -8.94 8.18
N ALA A 95 -47.44 -9.94 8.31
CA ALA A 95 -47.51 -11.07 7.41
C ALA A 95 -47.88 -10.61 5.96
N ALA A 96 -48.77 -9.65 5.80
CA ALA A 96 -49.15 -9.09 4.52
C ALA A 96 -47.96 -8.40 3.81
N VAL A 97 -47.13 -7.66 4.55
CA VAL A 97 -45.90 -7.00 4.00
C VAL A 97 -44.91 -8.06 3.53
N ILE A 98 -44.67 -9.12 4.33
CA ILE A 98 -43.78 -10.21 3.95
C ILE A 98 -44.29 -10.93 2.70
N ALA A 99 -45.58 -11.19 2.57
CA ALA A 99 -46.18 -11.82 1.40
C ALA A 99 -46.03 -11.00 0.13
N LEU A 100 -46.09 -9.66 0.24
CA LEU A 100 -45.94 -8.74 -0.89
C LEU A 100 -44.48 -8.46 -1.29
N THR A 101 -43.56 -8.43 -0.33
CA THR A 101 -42.21 -7.90 -0.53
C THR A 101 -41.08 -8.91 -0.25
N GLY A 102 -41.44 -10.13 0.12
CA GLY A 102 -40.49 -11.15 0.56
C GLY A 102 -40.07 -11.03 2.02
N PRO A 103 -39.22 -11.93 2.51
CA PRO A 103 -38.74 -11.95 3.89
C PRO A 103 -38.12 -10.64 4.33
N VAL A 104 -38.35 -10.25 5.59
CA VAL A 104 -37.80 -9.06 6.22
C VAL A 104 -36.69 -9.46 7.17
N VAL A 105 -35.46 -8.98 6.95
CA VAL A 105 -34.32 -9.19 7.84
C VAL A 105 -34.24 -7.99 8.79
N PRO A 106 -34.38 -8.18 10.12
CA PRO A 106 -34.22 -7.12 11.09
C PRO A 106 -32.81 -6.54 11.06
N LEU A 107 -32.66 -5.23 10.93
CA LEU A 107 -31.36 -4.54 10.87
C LEU A 107 -30.62 -4.54 12.22
N GLY A 108 -31.36 -4.54 13.34
CA GLY A 108 -30.77 -4.52 14.68
C GLY A 108 -29.87 -5.71 14.96
N PRO A 109 -30.41 -6.95 14.94
CA PRO A 109 -29.62 -8.17 15.15
C PRO A 109 -28.47 -8.34 14.14
N ALA A 110 -28.68 -7.95 12.89
CA ALA A 110 -27.64 -8.00 11.87
C ALA A 110 -26.47 -7.02 12.18
N ARG A 111 -26.79 -5.80 12.59
CA ARG A 111 -25.79 -4.82 13.04
C ARG A 111 -25.05 -5.28 14.29
N GLU A 112 -25.76 -5.79 15.28
CA GLU A 112 -25.14 -6.33 16.49
C GLU A 112 -24.21 -7.51 16.20
N ALA A 113 -24.61 -8.38 15.27
CA ALA A 113 -23.78 -9.49 14.81
C ALA A 113 -22.52 -8.98 14.09
N GLU A 114 -22.67 -8.00 13.22
CA GLU A 114 -21.54 -7.35 12.53
C GLU A 114 -20.57 -6.68 13.51
N GLU A 115 -21.10 -5.91 14.48
CA GLU A 115 -20.30 -5.26 15.51
C GLU A 115 -19.59 -6.25 16.44
N ARG A 116 -20.23 -7.40 16.74
CA ARG A 116 -19.56 -8.51 17.44
C ARG A 116 -18.42 -9.08 16.61
N GLY A 117 -18.66 -9.38 15.34
CA GLY A 117 -17.63 -9.91 14.44
C GLY A 117 -16.42 -8.99 14.34
N TRP A 118 -16.62 -7.67 14.26
CA TRP A 118 -15.51 -6.71 14.30
C TRP A 118 -14.75 -6.73 15.62
N ARG A 119 -15.44 -6.83 16.76
CA ARG A 119 -14.76 -6.95 18.07
C ARG A 119 -13.95 -8.24 18.17
N GLU A 120 -14.50 -9.35 17.72
CA GLU A 120 -13.82 -10.66 17.70
C GLU A 120 -12.57 -10.61 16.79
N ALA A 121 -12.65 -9.96 15.63
CA ALA A 121 -11.50 -9.79 14.74
C ALA A 121 -10.37 -8.98 15.42
N TYR A 122 -10.68 -7.88 16.07
CA TYR A 122 -9.66 -7.07 16.75
C TYR A 122 -9.10 -7.72 18.02
N ALA A 123 -9.85 -8.60 18.68
CA ALA A 123 -9.40 -9.31 19.88
C ALA A 123 -8.09 -10.09 19.65
N VAL A 124 -7.83 -10.53 18.42
CA VAL A 124 -6.56 -11.19 18.03
C VAL A 124 -5.35 -10.29 18.29
N ILE A 125 -5.45 -9.04 17.86
CA ILE A 125 -4.36 -8.05 18.00
C ILE A 125 -4.27 -7.53 19.44
N GLU A 126 -5.39 -7.42 20.15
CA GLU A 126 -5.44 -7.08 21.58
C GLU A 126 -4.70 -8.12 22.40
N ALA A 127 -4.98 -9.40 22.17
CA ALA A 127 -4.28 -10.50 22.84
C ALA A 127 -2.78 -10.56 22.53
N LEU A 128 -2.36 -10.05 21.35
CA LEU A 128 -0.95 -9.89 21.03
C LEU A 128 -0.34 -8.71 21.79
N ALA A 129 -1.03 -7.57 21.85
CA ALA A 129 -0.59 -6.38 22.56
C ALA A 129 -0.50 -6.57 24.08
N ASP A 130 -1.36 -7.40 24.65
CA ASP A 130 -1.30 -7.78 26.07
C ASP A 130 0.00 -8.54 26.45
N ARG A 131 0.60 -9.23 25.47
CA ARG A 131 1.87 -9.97 25.66
C ARG A 131 3.10 -9.12 25.36
N ASP A 132 2.97 -8.11 24.52
CA ASP A 132 4.04 -7.21 24.15
C ASP A 132 3.60 -5.74 24.23
N PRO A 133 3.98 -5.02 25.29
CA PRO A 133 3.60 -3.62 25.49
C PRO A 133 4.00 -2.67 24.35
N ALA A 134 5.02 -3.01 23.56
CA ALA A 134 5.42 -2.21 22.40
C ALA A 134 4.31 -2.13 21.35
N LEU A 135 3.42 -3.13 21.31
CA LEU A 135 2.30 -3.21 20.38
C LEU A 135 1.01 -2.53 20.88
N ALA A 136 0.92 -2.14 22.15
CA ALA A 136 -0.31 -1.60 22.73
C ALA A 136 -0.81 -0.35 22.00
N ALA A 137 0.03 0.67 21.85
CA ALA A 137 -0.34 1.90 21.13
C ALA A 137 -0.61 1.67 19.63
N TRP A 138 -0.02 0.66 19.03
CA TRP A 138 -0.27 0.26 17.65
C TRP A 138 -1.64 -0.42 17.51
N ALA A 139 -2.00 -1.33 18.39
CA ALA A 139 -3.29 -2.01 18.42
C ALA A 139 -4.45 -1.00 18.58
N ASP A 140 -4.31 -0.02 19.49
CA ASP A 140 -5.28 1.06 19.66
C ASP A 140 -5.47 1.91 18.41
N ARG A 141 -4.37 2.27 17.74
CA ARG A 141 -4.45 2.99 16.46
C ARG A 141 -5.17 2.20 15.38
N LEU A 142 -4.85 0.92 15.20
CA LEU A 142 -5.50 0.06 14.19
C LEU A 142 -7.01 -0.04 14.41
N ARG A 143 -7.47 -0.01 15.67
CA ARG A 143 -8.89 0.00 15.99
C ARG A 143 -9.55 1.33 15.59
N GLY A 144 -8.84 2.46 15.80
CA GLY A 144 -9.37 3.81 15.63
C GLY A 144 -9.35 4.34 14.19
N ASP A 145 -8.34 3.98 13.39
CA ASP A 145 -8.09 4.60 12.07
C ASP A 145 -8.92 4.02 10.91
N GLY A 146 -9.65 2.93 11.15
CA GLY A 146 -10.49 2.26 10.16
C GLY A 146 -9.73 1.59 9.03
N LEU A 147 -8.40 1.47 9.13
CA LEU A 147 -7.55 0.87 8.09
C LEU A 147 -7.91 -0.60 7.85
N VAL A 148 -8.06 -1.38 8.91
CA VAL A 148 -8.42 -2.81 8.81
C VAL A 148 -9.77 -2.98 8.13
N ARG A 149 -10.77 -2.13 8.46
CA ARG A 149 -12.10 -2.16 7.81
C ARG A 149 -12.01 -1.89 6.31
N ARG A 150 -11.17 -0.95 5.90
CA ARG A 150 -10.95 -0.64 4.47
C ARG A 150 -10.23 -1.77 3.73
N LEU A 151 -9.29 -2.43 4.38
CA LEU A 151 -8.49 -3.49 3.74
C LEU A 151 -9.24 -4.82 3.66
N ALA A 152 -10.01 -5.18 4.67
CA ALA A 152 -10.67 -6.48 4.79
C ALA A 152 -12.14 -6.47 4.31
N GLY A 153 -12.86 -5.34 4.45
CA GLY A 153 -14.24 -5.19 4.02
C GLY A 153 -15.27 -5.89 4.89
N THR A 154 -14.98 -7.06 5.44
CA THR A 154 -15.89 -7.84 6.31
C THR A 154 -15.21 -8.28 7.60
N PRO A 155 -15.98 -8.53 8.71
CA PRO A 155 -15.41 -9.02 9.96
C PRO A 155 -14.65 -10.35 9.83
N ALA A 156 -15.16 -11.29 9.04
CA ALA A 156 -14.51 -12.58 8.83
C ALA A 156 -13.16 -12.44 8.12
N ALA A 157 -13.11 -11.69 7.02
CA ALA A 157 -11.85 -11.41 6.32
C ALA A 157 -10.86 -10.61 7.20
N ALA A 158 -11.36 -9.73 8.08
CA ALA A 158 -10.52 -9.02 9.04
C ALA A 158 -9.93 -9.97 10.08
N HIS A 159 -10.72 -10.91 10.59
CA HIS A 159 -10.23 -11.92 11.53
C HIS A 159 -9.10 -12.75 10.92
N ASP A 160 -9.30 -13.29 9.72
CA ASP A 160 -8.26 -14.07 9.00
C ASP A 160 -7.00 -13.24 8.72
N LEU A 161 -7.18 -11.99 8.30
CA LEU A 161 -6.06 -11.08 8.03
C LEU A 161 -5.27 -10.79 9.31
N LEU A 162 -5.96 -10.46 10.41
CA LEU A 162 -5.32 -10.12 11.69
C LEU A 162 -4.68 -11.33 12.38
N GLU A 163 -5.23 -12.55 12.22
CA GLU A 163 -4.57 -13.78 12.67
C GLU A 163 -3.23 -14.00 11.95
N ARG A 164 -3.20 -13.78 10.65
CA ARG A 164 -1.95 -13.88 9.88
C ARG A 164 -0.94 -12.80 10.28
N VAL A 165 -1.40 -11.57 10.52
CA VAL A 165 -0.56 -10.48 11.06
C VAL A 165 0.02 -10.85 12.41
N ALA A 166 -0.83 -11.32 13.34
CA ALA A 166 -0.41 -11.74 14.68
C ALA A 166 0.58 -12.91 14.63
N THR A 167 0.35 -13.87 13.72
CA THR A 167 1.27 -15.00 13.51
C THR A 167 2.65 -14.53 13.05
N ALA A 168 2.72 -13.59 12.12
CA ALA A 168 3.98 -13.00 11.70
C ALA A 168 4.67 -12.22 12.83
N LEU A 169 3.93 -11.38 13.56
CA LEU A 169 4.51 -10.54 14.63
C LEU A 169 4.98 -11.35 15.84
N ARG A 170 4.32 -12.48 16.17
CA ARG A 170 4.78 -13.40 17.24
C ARG A 170 6.14 -14.03 16.94
N ALA A 171 6.50 -14.16 15.67
CA ALA A 171 7.77 -14.72 15.23
C ALA A 171 8.87 -13.66 15.04
N LEU A 172 8.61 -12.40 15.37
CA LEU A 172 9.52 -11.25 15.23
C LEU A 172 9.84 -10.60 16.59
N PRO A 173 11.02 -9.97 16.71
CA PRO A 173 12.13 -9.99 15.79
C PRO A 173 12.82 -11.35 15.73
N VAL A 174 13.45 -11.69 14.59
CA VAL A 174 14.23 -12.92 14.48
C VAL A 174 15.61 -12.74 15.11
N GLY A 175 16.12 -13.82 15.74
CA GLY A 175 17.43 -13.80 16.42
C GLY A 175 18.60 -13.70 15.44
N GLU A 176 18.53 -14.41 14.33
CA GLU A 176 19.50 -14.33 13.23
C GLU A 176 18.83 -13.82 11.96
N PRO A 177 19.49 -12.93 11.20
CA PRO A 177 18.92 -12.41 9.97
C PRO A 177 18.59 -13.49 8.95
N GLU A 178 17.32 -13.51 8.48
CA GLU A 178 16.86 -14.40 7.42
C GLU A 178 16.17 -13.63 6.29
N SER A 179 16.01 -14.26 5.12
CA SER A 179 15.34 -13.62 3.99
C SER A 179 13.82 -13.50 4.24
N LEU A 180 13.21 -12.37 3.85
CA LEU A 180 11.78 -12.13 4.01
C LEU A 180 10.92 -13.22 3.36
N PRO A 181 11.20 -13.73 2.13
CA PRO A 181 10.46 -14.85 1.56
C PRO A 181 10.61 -16.16 2.34
N ALA A 182 11.78 -16.45 2.90
CA ALA A 182 11.98 -17.67 3.71
C ALA A 182 11.20 -17.59 5.01
N PHE A 183 11.21 -16.44 5.68
CA PHE A 183 10.36 -16.18 6.84
C PHE A 183 8.87 -16.33 6.51
N ALA A 184 8.40 -15.72 5.42
CA ALA A 184 7.01 -15.79 5.00
C ALA A 184 6.57 -17.24 4.71
N ALA A 185 7.39 -18.01 3.99
CA ALA A 185 7.13 -19.43 3.73
C ALA A 185 7.04 -20.25 5.01
N ARG A 186 7.99 -20.05 5.94
CA ARG A 186 8.06 -20.79 7.20
C ARG A 186 6.92 -20.44 8.17
N VAL A 187 6.58 -19.16 8.29
CA VAL A 187 5.65 -18.67 9.31
C VAL A 187 4.22 -18.59 8.80
N LEU A 188 4.03 -18.24 7.52
CA LEU A 188 2.73 -17.99 6.91
C LEU A 188 2.34 -19.03 5.86
N GLY A 189 3.24 -19.97 5.54
CA GLY A 189 3.02 -21.05 4.57
C GLY A 189 3.11 -20.62 3.10
N ASP A 190 3.48 -19.36 2.82
CA ASP A 190 3.57 -18.82 1.47
C ASP A 190 4.69 -17.77 1.39
N ALA A 191 5.68 -18.02 0.52
CA ALA A 191 6.84 -17.14 0.33
C ALA A 191 6.46 -15.72 -0.16
N HIS A 192 5.30 -15.58 -0.79
CA HIS A 192 4.78 -14.33 -1.33
C HIS A 192 3.81 -13.60 -0.38
N ALA A 193 3.52 -14.17 0.78
CA ALA A 193 2.56 -13.59 1.72
C ALA A 193 2.90 -12.18 2.21
N LEU A 194 4.16 -11.77 2.13
CA LEU A 194 4.66 -10.45 2.53
C LEU A 194 5.20 -9.62 1.34
N ASP A 195 4.73 -9.90 0.12
CA ASP A 195 5.04 -9.10 -1.06
C ASP A 195 4.34 -7.73 -1.02
N ASP A 196 4.90 -6.74 -1.72
CA ASP A 196 4.34 -5.38 -1.78
C ASP A 196 2.93 -5.38 -2.38
N GLY A 197 2.09 -4.47 -1.86
CA GLY A 197 0.72 -4.26 -2.36
C GLY A 197 -0.33 -5.17 -1.72
N ILE A 198 0.05 -6.13 -0.87
CA ILE A 198 -0.87 -7.02 -0.17
C ILE A 198 -1.29 -6.36 1.17
N PRO A 199 -2.58 -6.42 1.58
CA PRO A 199 -3.03 -5.89 2.87
C PRO A 199 -2.23 -6.41 4.07
N LEU A 200 -1.82 -7.67 4.02
CA LEU A 200 -1.05 -8.32 5.07
C LEU A 200 0.29 -7.62 5.31
N VAL A 201 1.04 -7.27 4.25
CA VAL A 201 2.34 -6.59 4.38
C VAL A 201 2.18 -5.20 5.00
N THR A 202 1.13 -4.47 4.63
CA THR A 202 0.87 -3.14 5.19
C THR A 202 0.69 -3.18 6.71
N LEU A 203 -0.14 -4.11 7.19
CA LEU A 203 -0.42 -4.26 8.61
C LEU A 203 0.78 -4.85 9.37
N THR A 204 1.42 -5.89 8.83
CA THR A 204 2.59 -6.51 9.47
C THR A 204 3.74 -5.52 9.59
N LEU A 205 4.04 -4.74 8.53
CA LEU A 205 5.11 -3.76 8.55
C LEU A 205 4.84 -2.62 9.56
N SER A 206 3.56 -2.22 9.73
CA SER A 206 3.19 -1.26 10.77
C SER A 206 3.39 -1.81 12.18
N GLY A 207 3.13 -3.10 12.39
CA GLY A 207 3.43 -3.81 13.64
C GLY A 207 4.92 -3.98 13.90
N VAL A 208 5.70 -4.34 12.87
CA VAL A 208 7.18 -4.40 12.94
C VAL A 208 7.76 -3.07 13.42
N ARG A 209 7.27 -1.95 12.87
CA ARG A 209 7.70 -0.62 13.35
C ARG A 209 7.41 -0.38 14.82
N ALA A 210 6.24 -0.82 15.29
CA ALA A 210 5.88 -0.70 16.71
C ALA A 210 6.81 -1.55 17.58
N LEU A 211 7.10 -2.80 17.19
CA LEU A 211 8.01 -3.70 17.88
C LEU A 211 9.44 -3.16 17.98
N THR A 212 9.93 -2.57 16.89
CA THR A 212 11.36 -2.20 16.77
C THR A 212 11.62 -0.72 17.04
N GLY A 213 10.59 0.10 17.21
CA GLY A 213 10.71 1.55 17.32
C GLY A 213 11.17 2.22 16.00
N PHE A 214 11.07 1.54 14.87
CA PHE A 214 11.55 2.08 13.58
C PHE A 214 10.69 3.27 13.14
N PRO A 215 11.31 4.40 12.71
CA PRO A 215 10.59 5.65 12.41
C PRO A 215 9.63 5.54 11.22
N GLU A 216 8.68 6.47 11.12
CA GLU A 216 7.80 6.60 9.95
C GLU A 216 8.57 6.98 8.69
N GLY A 217 8.06 6.55 7.55
CA GLY A 217 8.63 6.84 6.25
C GLY A 217 7.90 6.14 5.11
N THR A 218 8.43 6.30 3.91
CA THR A 218 7.86 5.74 2.68
C THR A 218 8.96 5.33 1.70
N GLY A 219 8.58 4.58 0.67
CA GLY A 219 9.49 4.17 -0.39
C GLY A 219 10.15 2.80 -0.15
N ALA A 220 10.79 2.28 -1.20
CA ALA A 220 11.35 0.93 -1.21
C ALA A 220 12.50 0.75 -0.21
N GLU A 221 13.38 1.75 -0.11
CA GLU A 221 14.50 1.71 0.84
C GLU A 221 14.02 1.74 2.29
N TRP A 222 13.04 2.62 2.58
CA TRP A 222 12.45 2.69 3.91
C TRP A 222 11.84 1.34 4.31
N ARG A 223 11.08 0.69 3.42
CA ARG A 223 10.50 -0.65 3.66
C ARG A 223 11.57 -1.71 3.95
N ARG A 224 12.66 -1.71 3.14
CA ARG A 224 13.79 -2.63 3.38
C ARG A 224 14.40 -2.45 4.78
N ARG A 225 14.63 -1.19 5.17
CA ARG A 225 15.19 -0.88 6.49
C ARG A 225 14.24 -1.22 7.64
N ALA A 226 12.93 -1.01 7.44
CA ALA A 226 11.92 -1.39 8.41
C ALA A 226 11.88 -2.91 8.62
N TRP A 227 11.93 -3.72 7.56
CA TRP A 227 12.06 -5.18 7.68
C TRP A 227 13.39 -5.58 8.33
N ALA A 228 14.48 -4.96 7.93
CA ALA A 228 15.80 -5.24 8.50
C ALA A 228 15.89 -4.91 10.00
N SER A 229 15.12 -3.95 10.51
CA SER A 229 15.05 -3.67 11.95
C SER A 229 14.50 -4.82 12.78
N ALA A 230 13.72 -5.72 12.16
CA ALA A 230 13.23 -6.97 12.76
C ALA A 230 14.07 -8.20 12.35
N GLY A 231 15.22 -8.00 11.68
CA GLY A 231 16.10 -9.06 11.20
C GLY A 231 15.70 -9.70 9.88
N LEU A 232 14.71 -9.14 9.16
CA LEU A 232 14.26 -9.68 7.88
C LEU A 232 14.93 -8.96 6.70
N LEU A 233 15.68 -9.69 5.90
CA LEU A 233 16.43 -9.17 4.75
C LEU A 233 15.62 -9.35 3.48
N ARG A 234 15.41 -8.24 2.78
CA ARG A 234 14.74 -8.23 1.48
C ARG A 234 15.76 -7.97 0.38
N ASP A 235 15.69 -8.77 -0.69
CA ASP A 235 16.56 -8.63 -1.87
C ASP A 235 18.07 -8.78 -1.55
N GLU A 236 18.41 -9.50 -0.52
CA GLU A 236 19.79 -9.62 -0.05
C GLU A 236 20.77 -10.23 -1.08
N LEU A 237 20.27 -11.07 -1.98
CA LEU A 237 21.08 -11.68 -3.06
C LEU A 237 20.86 -10.99 -4.40
N SER A 238 19.63 -10.52 -4.70
CA SER A 238 19.31 -9.87 -5.97
C SER A 238 19.74 -8.40 -6.02
N SER A 239 19.88 -7.75 -4.88
CA SER A 239 20.46 -6.41 -4.82
C SER A 239 21.97 -6.49 -4.87
N THR A 240 22.56 -6.00 -5.95
CA THR A 240 24.01 -6.06 -6.22
C THR A 240 24.58 -4.69 -6.53
N VAL A 241 25.88 -4.57 -6.44
CA VAL A 241 26.69 -3.43 -6.88
C VAL A 241 27.96 -3.92 -7.55
N LEU A 242 28.35 -3.29 -8.66
CA LEU A 242 29.61 -3.57 -9.35
C LEU A 242 30.72 -2.68 -8.79
N THR A 243 31.89 -3.27 -8.60
CA THR A 243 33.07 -2.56 -8.11
C THR A 243 34.32 -2.96 -8.90
N LEU A 244 35.28 -2.07 -9.03
CA LEU A 244 36.60 -2.34 -9.57
C LEU A 244 37.63 -1.85 -8.56
N ASN A 245 38.65 -2.67 -8.28
CA ASN A 245 39.77 -2.38 -7.38
C ASN A 245 39.40 -1.89 -5.97
N LEU A 246 38.18 -2.19 -5.52
CA LEU A 246 37.85 -2.05 -4.12
C LEU A 246 38.48 -3.19 -3.34
N ARG A 247 39.08 -2.90 -2.15
CA ARG A 247 39.82 -3.86 -1.33
C ARG A 247 39.20 -3.99 0.06
N GLY A 248 39.68 -4.95 0.84
CA GLY A 248 39.37 -5.08 2.27
C GLY A 248 38.57 -6.32 2.61
N THR A 249 38.45 -7.26 1.69
CA THR A 249 38.13 -8.67 1.95
C THR A 249 39.03 -9.52 1.04
N SER A 250 39.35 -10.76 1.44
CA SER A 250 40.22 -11.64 0.62
C SER A 250 39.69 -11.80 -0.81
N ALA A 251 38.37 -11.82 -1.01
CA ALA A 251 37.79 -11.96 -2.35
C ALA A 251 38.00 -10.68 -3.18
N LEU A 252 37.76 -9.48 -2.59
CA LEU A 252 38.02 -8.22 -3.28
C LEU A 252 39.50 -7.99 -3.55
N ASP A 253 40.36 -8.34 -2.61
CA ASP A 253 41.82 -8.22 -2.78
C ASP A 253 42.29 -9.05 -3.95
N TRP A 254 41.82 -10.31 -4.06
CA TRP A 254 42.13 -11.17 -5.19
C TRP A 254 41.62 -10.61 -6.52
N MET A 255 40.33 -10.12 -6.58
CA MET A 255 39.78 -9.52 -7.79
C MET A 255 40.58 -8.29 -8.21
N ALA A 256 40.93 -7.43 -7.25
CA ALA A 256 41.74 -6.25 -7.51
C ALA A 256 43.17 -6.58 -8.01
N GLU A 257 43.76 -7.67 -7.56
CA GLU A 257 45.06 -8.17 -8.07
C GLU A 257 44.97 -8.66 -9.52
N GLN A 258 43.85 -9.22 -9.91
CA GLN A 258 43.58 -9.63 -11.29
C GLN A 258 43.11 -8.43 -12.17
N GLY A 259 42.75 -7.29 -11.60
CA GLY A 259 42.16 -6.16 -12.32
C GLY A 259 40.73 -6.42 -12.79
N GLU A 260 40.04 -7.37 -12.19
CA GLU A 260 38.70 -7.81 -12.59
C GLU A 260 37.61 -7.14 -11.76
N PRO A 261 36.47 -6.84 -12.39
CA PRO A 261 35.29 -6.35 -11.68
C PRO A 261 34.74 -7.38 -10.69
N ALA A 262 34.31 -6.91 -9.54
CA ALA A 262 33.60 -7.71 -8.54
C ALA A 262 32.13 -7.33 -8.41
N VAL A 263 31.25 -8.32 -8.24
CA VAL A 263 29.84 -8.14 -7.91
C VAL A 263 29.65 -8.39 -6.42
N LEU A 264 29.18 -7.38 -5.69
CA LEU A 264 28.86 -7.52 -4.27
C LEU A 264 27.34 -7.53 -4.07
N THR A 265 26.86 -8.51 -3.34
CA THR A 265 25.45 -8.59 -2.93
C THR A 265 25.23 -7.81 -1.63
N LEU A 266 23.99 -7.36 -1.39
CA LEU A 266 23.60 -6.74 -0.12
C LEU A 266 23.92 -7.66 1.07
N ARG A 267 23.74 -8.99 0.91
CA ARG A 267 24.10 -9.99 1.94
C ARG A 267 25.57 -9.94 2.32
N GLN A 268 26.47 -9.90 1.34
CA GLN A 268 27.91 -9.80 1.62
C GLN A 268 28.25 -8.51 2.36
N LEU A 269 27.67 -7.37 1.91
CA LEU A 269 27.89 -6.07 2.54
C LEU A 269 27.32 -5.99 3.96
N SER A 270 26.22 -6.66 4.24
CA SER A 270 25.63 -6.70 5.58
C SER A 270 26.40 -7.58 6.56
N ARG A 271 27.04 -8.65 6.09
CA ARG A 271 27.76 -9.62 6.93
C ARG A 271 29.26 -9.32 7.06
N CYS A 272 29.87 -8.89 5.97
CA CYS A 272 31.32 -8.66 5.90
C CYS A 272 31.62 -7.49 4.95
N PRO A 273 31.32 -6.25 5.36
CA PRO A 273 31.62 -5.09 4.53
C PRO A 273 33.13 -4.91 4.35
N PRO A 274 33.58 -4.28 3.25
CA PRO A 274 35.01 -4.05 2.99
C PRO A 274 35.70 -3.29 4.12
N ALA A 275 36.78 -3.85 4.67
CA ALA A 275 37.48 -3.25 5.81
C ALA A 275 38.47 -2.16 5.39
N ALA A 276 38.91 -2.14 4.11
CA ALA A 276 39.90 -1.15 3.65
C ALA A 276 39.30 0.27 3.64
N SER A 277 40.12 1.21 4.11
CA SER A 277 39.86 2.64 3.95
C SER A 277 40.61 3.11 2.71
N VAL A 278 39.86 3.59 1.71
CA VAL A 278 40.42 4.27 0.52
C VAL A 278 40.05 5.75 0.57
N PRO A 279 40.98 6.67 0.29
CA PRO A 279 40.69 8.09 0.43
C PRO A 279 39.66 8.59 -0.57
N LEU A 280 39.62 8.00 -1.76
CA LEU A 280 38.72 8.41 -2.85
C LEU A 280 38.19 7.17 -3.58
N VAL A 281 36.88 7.15 -3.84
CA VAL A 281 36.21 6.23 -4.75
C VAL A 281 35.45 7.03 -5.79
N ARG A 282 35.62 6.69 -7.05
CA ARG A 282 34.83 7.24 -8.14
C ARG A 282 33.59 6.41 -8.40
N LEU A 283 32.52 7.06 -8.82
CA LEU A 283 31.22 6.46 -9.08
C LEU A 283 30.82 6.75 -10.51
N CYS A 284 30.39 5.72 -11.24
CA CYS A 284 29.80 5.87 -12.58
C CYS A 284 28.39 5.28 -12.61
N GLU A 285 27.59 5.69 -13.58
CA GLU A 285 26.25 5.14 -13.80
C GLU A 285 26.28 3.89 -14.65
N ASN A 286 27.12 3.87 -15.72
CA ASN A 286 27.11 2.84 -16.73
C ASN A 286 28.20 1.78 -16.51
N PRO A 287 27.86 0.47 -16.58
CA PRO A 287 28.86 -0.61 -16.53
C PRO A 287 29.96 -0.55 -17.58
N ALA A 288 29.71 0.10 -18.73
CA ALA A 288 30.70 0.25 -19.79
C ALA A 288 31.94 1.04 -19.33
N VAL A 289 31.78 2.03 -18.46
CA VAL A 289 32.89 2.82 -17.87
C VAL A 289 33.78 1.90 -17.01
N LEU A 290 33.14 1.06 -16.19
CA LEU A 290 33.86 0.13 -15.31
C LEU A 290 34.57 -0.96 -16.10
N ALA A 291 33.92 -1.51 -17.13
CA ALA A 291 34.55 -2.50 -18.03
C ALA A 291 35.76 -1.91 -18.75
N ALA A 292 35.62 -0.72 -19.35
CA ALA A 292 36.74 -0.06 -20.03
C ALA A 292 37.90 0.30 -19.09
N ALA A 293 37.60 0.65 -17.82
CA ALA A 293 38.63 0.89 -16.81
C ALA A 293 39.40 -0.41 -16.46
N ALA A 294 38.69 -1.53 -16.38
CA ALA A 294 39.29 -2.85 -16.17
C ALA A 294 40.20 -3.22 -17.34
N ASP A 295 39.71 -3.09 -18.59
CA ASP A 295 40.47 -3.40 -19.81
C ASP A 295 41.72 -2.53 -19.98
N THR A 296 41.60 -1.22 -19.67
CA THR A 296 42.66 -0.24 -19.92
C THR A 296 43.70 -0.22 -18.80
N HIS A 297 43.28 -0.25 -17.56
CA HIS A 297 44.15 -0.06 -16.40
C HIS A 297 44.35 -1.32 -15.55
N GLY A 298 43.36 -2.24 -15.57
CA GLY A 298 43.36 -3.48 -14.80
C GLY A 298 43.66 -3.25 -13.32
N PRO A 299 44.68 -3.91 -12.73
CA PRO A 299 45.02 -3.78 -11.31
C PRO A 299 45.46 -2.35 -10.89
N ARG A 300 45.81 -1.50 -11.86
CA ARG A 300 46.28 -0.13 -11.60
C ARG A 300 45.16 0.91 -11.62
N SER A 301 43.94 0.52 -12.04
CA SER A 301 42.80 1.44 -12.03
C SER A 301 42.54 1.95 -10.61
N ALA A 302 42.22 3.23 -10.49
CA ALA A 302 41.68 3.75 -9.24
C ALA A 302 40.36 3.04 -8.87
N PRO A 303 40.00 2.95 -7.56
CA PRO A 303 38.78 2.31 -7.13
C PRO A 303 37.53 2.95 -7.74
N LEU A 304 36.68 2.12 -8.36
CA LEU A 304 35.46 2.53 -9.05
C LEU A 304 34.27 1.71 -8.59
N VAL A 305 33.11 2.35 -8.44
CA VAL A 305 31.81 1.72 -8.14
C VAL A 305 30.82 2.12 -9.22
N CYS A 306 30.12 1.16 -9.81
CA CYS A 306 29.09 1.41 -10.81
C CYS A 306 27.69 1.21 -10.19
N LEU A 307 26.81 2.21 -10.39
CA LEU A 307 25.45 2.21 -9.85
C LEU A 307 24.48 1.40 -10.69
N GLN A 308 24.74 1.19 -11.98
CA GLN A 308 23.85 0.53 -12.93
C GLN A 308 22.47 1.23 -13.04
N GLY A 309 22.48 2.57 -13.19
CA GLY A 309 21.30 3.41 -13.16
C GLY A 309 20.89 3.80 -11.73
N GLN A 310 19.63 3.59 -11.35
CA GLN A 310 19.18 3.95 -9.99
C GLN A 310 19.91 3.15 -8.90
N PRO A 311 20.45 3.82 -7.86
CA PRO A 311 21.24 3.15 -6.83
C PRO A 311 20.47 2.01 -6.16
N SER A 312 21.02 0.81 -6.24
CA SER A 312 20.48 -0.37 -5.55
C SER A 312 20.67 -0.27 -4.03
N ALA A 313 20.00 -1.14 -3.26
CA ALA A 313 20.25 -1.23 -1.82
C ALA A 313 21.69 -1.59 -1.48
N ALA A 314 22.30 -2.49 -2.28
CA ALA A 314 23.71 -2.86 -2.14
C ALA A 314 24.63 -1.66 -2.41
N ALA A 315 24.37 -0.90 -3.49
CA ALA A 315 25.14 0.30 -3.79
C ALA A 315 25.05 1.31 -2.64
N LEU A 316 23.86 1.63 -2.15
CA LEU A 316 23.68 2.57 -1.04
C LEU A 316 24.33 2.09 0.27
N ALA A 317 24.24 0.79 0.58
CA ALA A 317 24.90 0.21 1.76
C ALA A 317 26.42 0.34 1.67
N LEU A 318 27.00 0.00 0.52
CA LEU A 318 28.43 0.14 0.26
C LEU A 318 28.91 1.60 0.37
N LEU A 319 28.20 2.52 -0.30
CA LEU A 319 28.62 3.92 -0.34
C LEU A 319 28.52 4.61 1.01
N ARG A 320 27.49 4.31 1.79
CA ARG A 320 27.40 4.79 3.19
C ARG A 320 28.53 4.25 4.03
N HIS A 321 28.79 2.95 3.95
CA HIS A 321 29.89 2.31 4.69
C HIS A 321 31.24 2.96 4.36
N LEU A 322 31.53 3.19 3.08
CA LEU A 322 32.75 3.87 2.64
C LEU A 322 32.83 5.32 3.18
N HIS A 323 31.74 6.07 3.04
CA HIS A 323 31.67 7.46 3.52
C HIS A 323 31.85 7.57 5.03
N GLU A 324 31.21 6.72 5.80
CA GLU A 324 31.34 6.65 7.28
C GLU A 324 32.77 6.34 7.74
N ARG A 325 33.56 5.69 6.88
CA ARG A 325 34.99 5.41 7.11
C ARG A 325 35.91 6.48 6.53
N GLY A 326 35.36 7.61 6.09
CA GLY A 326 36.15 8.77 5.63
C GLY A 326 36.48 8.80 4.15
N THR A 327 35.94 7.88 3.33
CA THR A 327 36.13 7.89 1.88
C THR A 327 35.38 9.07 1.25
N THR A 328 36.07 9.85 0.43
CA THR A 328 35.43 10.84 -0.46
C THR A 328 34.86 10.14 -1.68
N LEU A 329 33.61 10.45 -2.03
CA LEU A 329 32.92 9.89 -3.18
C LEU A 329 32.84 10.94 -4.29
N HIS A 330 33.27 10.60 -5.51
CA HIS A 330 33.19 11.47 -6.68
C HIS A 330 32.31 10.79 -7.75
N TYR A 331 31.23 11.46 -8.19
CA TYR A 331 30.22 10.90 -9.07
C TYR A 331 30.25 11.56 -10.46
N HIS A 332 30.14 10.71 -11.48
CA HIS A 332 29.81 11.04 -12.85
C HIS A 332 28.56 10.27 -13.29
N GLY A 333 27.78 10.80 -14.21
CA GLY A 333 26.62 10.17 -14.84
C GLY A 333 26.28 10.83 -16.15
N ASP A 334 25.23 10.34 -16.81
CA ASP A 334 24.78 10.89 -18.09
C ASP A 334 24.32 12.35 -17.96
N PHE A 335 24.73 13.17 -18.92
CA PHE A 335 24.23 14.52 -19.03
C PHE A 335 22.88 14.54 -19.74
N ASP A 336 21.87 14.08 -18.99
CA ASP A 336 20.46 14.19 -19.35
C ASP A 336 19.59 14.30 -18.09
N TRP A 337 18.27 14.48 -18.25
CA TRP A 337 17.35 14.60 -17.11
C TRP A 337 17.25 13.32 -16.26
N GLY A 338 17.55 12.16 -16.85
CA GLY A 338 17.62 10.87 -16.16
C GLY A 338 18.81 10.81 -15.20
N GLY A 339 20.01 11.09 -15.72
CA GLY A 339 21.26 11.13 -14.97
C GLY A 339 21.23 12.18 -13.86
N LEU A 340 20.71 13.40 -14.12
CA LEU A 340 20.53 14.40 -13.06
C LEU A 340 19.60 13.93 -11.95
N ARG A 341 18.56 13.19 -12.29
CA ARG A 341 17.63 12.62 -11.31
C ARG A 341 18.29 11.54 -10.46
N ILE A 342 19.07 10.66 -11.08
CA ILE A 342 19.84 9.62 -10.39
C ILE A 342 20.83 10.26 -9.42
N ALA A 343 21.60 11.23 -9.89
CA ALA A 343 22.55 12.00 -9.10
C ALA A 343 21.90 12.70 -7.89
N SER A 344 20.74 13.32 -8.10
CA SER A 344 19.96 13.97 -7.04
C SER A 344 19.40 12.97 -6.02
N VAL A 345 18.98 11.77 -6.47
CA VAL A 345 18.60 10.67 -5.58
C VAL A 345 19.79 10.24 -4.73
N LEU A 346 20.94 9.99 -5.37
CA LEU A 346 22.16 9.59 -4.67
C LEU A 346 22.58 10.61 -3.60
N LEU A 347 22.54 11.91 -3.94
CA LEU A 347 22.94 13.00 -3.03
C LEU A 347 22.09 13.06 -1.74
N ARG A 348 20.82 12.66 -1.82
CA ARG A 348 19.94 12.57 -0.63
C ARG A 348 20.34 11.44 0.32
N HIS A 349 21.07 10.44 -0.17
CA HIS A 349 21.43 9.25 0.60
C HIS A 349 22.87 9.25 1.12
N VAL A 350 23.77 9.81 0.33
CA VAL A 350 25.19 9.89 0.69
C VAL A 350 25.81 11.12 0.04
N PRO A 351 26.66 11.89 0.74
CA PRO A 351 27.37 13.03 0.17
C PRO A 351 28.37 12.57 -0.90
N TRP A 352 28.42 13.27 -2.03
CA TRP A 352 29.40 13.07 -3.07
C TRP A 352 29.77 14.42 -3.71
N ARG A 353 30.87 14.46 -4.50
CA ARG A 353 31.33 15.59 -5.27
C ARG A 353 31.27 15.28 -6.77
N PRO A 354 31.11 16.28 -7.67
CA PRO A 354 31.13 16.02 -9.09
C PRO A 354 32.53 15.53 -9.55
N TRP A 355 32.51 14.48 -10.35
CA TRP A 355 33.65 14.00 -11.11
C TRP A 355 33.38 14.28 -12.57
N ARG A 356 33.93 15.37 -13.10
CA ARG A 356 33.61 15.86 -14.46
C ARG A 356 32.10 15.94 -14.74
N PHE A 357 31.31 16.31 -13.75
CA PHE A 357 29.86 16.31 -13.84
C PHE A 357 29.28 17.68 -13.45
N THR A 358 29.76 18.70 -14.24
CA THR A 358 29.36 20.09 -14.09
C THR A 358 28.93 20.71 -15.43
N ALA A 359 28.32 21.89 -15.38
CA ALA A 359 27.97 22.66 -16.57
C ALA A 359 29.19 22.96 -17.49
N VAL A 360 30.36 23.15 -16.88
CA VAL A 360 31.62 23.38 -17.65
C VAL A 360 31.99 22.10 -18.38
N ASP A 361 32.00 20.96 -17.69
CA ASP A 361 32.36 19.68 -18.30
C ASP A 361 31.43 19.30 -19.46
N TYR A 362 30.11 19.53 -19.27
CA TYR A 362 29.11 19.32 -20.30
C TYR A 362 29.34 20.20 -21.53
N ARG A 363 29.50 21.52 -21.33
CA ARG A 363 29.76 22.44 -22.44
C ARG A 363 31.07 22.11 -23.18
N ASP A 364 32.10 21.65 -22.45
CA ASP A 364 33.37 21.25 -23.05
C ASP A 364 33.26 19.94 -23.84
N ALA A 365 32.41 18.99 -23.39
CA ALA A 365 32.10 17.79 -24.15
C ALA A 365 31.40 18.14 -25.48
N VAL A 366 30.35 18.97 -25.43
CA VAL A 366 29.63 19.38 -26.64
C VAL A 366 30.51 20.20 -27.61
N ARG A 367 31.35 21.12 -27.11
CA ARG A 367 32.31 21.84 -27.94
C ARG A 367 33.37 20.96 -28.61
N ALA A 368 33.73 19.86 -27.95
CA ALA A 368 34.65 18.89 -28.51
C ALA A 368 33.99 17.97 -29.57
N GLY A 369 32.72 18.23 -29.92
CA GLY A 369 31.99 17.47 -30.92
C GLY A 369 31.30 16.22 -30.37
N VAL A 370 31.29 16.06 -29.06
CA VAL A 370 30.52 14.97 -28.40
C VAL A 370 29.08 15.44 -28.30
N ALA A 371 28.25 15.06 -29.28
CA ALA A 371 26.82 15.37 -29.28
C ALA A 371 26.01 14.09 -29.49
N GLY A 372 25.17 13.79 -28.53
CA GLY A 372 24.24 12.68 -28.59
C GLY A 372 22.87 13.06 -29.18
N PRO A 373 21.88 12.23 -29.00
CA PRO A 373 20.50 12.50 -29.39
C PRO A 373 19.95 13.78 -28.70
N PRO A 374 18.84 14.34 -29.23
CA PRO A 374 18.17 15.47 -28.58
C PRO A 374 17.79 15.16 -27.11
N LEU A 375 17.92 16.16 -26.25
CA LEU A 375 17.51 16.09 -24.87
C LEU A 375 15.99 15.92 -24.78
N THR A 376 15.52 14.93 -24.03
CA THR A 376 14.11 14.63 -23.86
C THR A 376 13.77 14.38 -22.38
N GLY A 377 12.50 14.59 -22.00
CA GLY A 377 12.03 14.33 -20.64
C GLY A 377 11.74 15.60 -19.86
N ARG A 378 11.53 15.45 -18.54
CA ARG A 378 11.21 16.56 -17.64
C ARG A 378 12.48 17.16 -17.04
N PRO A 379 12.66 18.48 -17.07
CA PRO A 379 13.76 19.17 -16.39
C PRO A 379 13.91 18.73 -14.93
N THR A 380 15.14 18.63 -14.49
CA THR A 380 15.51 18.20 -13.13
C THR A 380 16.60 19.13 -12.62
N GLU A 381 16.50 19.54 -11.36
CA GLU A 381 17.51 20.38 -10.70
C GLU A 381 18.79 19.59 -10.42
N ALA A 382 19.92 20.28 -10.41
CA ALA A 382 21.23 19.76 -10.04
C ALA A 382 21.78 20.55 -8.84
N PRO A 383 21.50 20.13 -7.58
CA PRO A 383 21.90 20.88 -6.39
C PRO A 383 23.41 21.07 -6.24
N TRP A 384 24.22 20.23 -6.88
CA TRP A 384 25.69 20.33 -6.89
C TRP A 384 26.23 21.35 -7.90
N ASP A 385 25.43 21.70 -8.92
CA ASP A 385 25.76 22.70 -9.94
C ASP A 385 24.48 23.28 -10.55
N PRO A 386 23.98 24.43 -10.06
CA PRO A 386 22.74 25.05 -10.53
C PRO A 386 22.77 25.51 -11.98
N ASP A 387 23.96 25.65 -12.60
CA ASP A 387 24.12 26.05 -14.00
C ASP A 387 24.01 24.88 -14.98
N LEU A 388 24.15 23.63 -14.49
CA LEU A 388 24.08 22.43 -15.31
C LEU A 388 22.71 22.23 -15.99
N PRO A 389 21.55 22.35 -15.28
CA PRO A 389 20.24 22.24 -15.92
C PRO A 389 20.05 23.29 -17.04
N ARG A 390 20.50 24.53 -16.82
CA ARG A 390 20.45 25.61 -17.83
C ARG A 390 21.27 25.27 -19.04
N ALA A 391 22.50 24.75 -18.85
CA ALA A 391 23.36 24.35 -19.94
C ALA A 391 22.74 23.23 -20.79
N LEU A 392 22.06 22.26 -20.15
CA LEU A 392 21.33 21.22 -20.85
C LEU A 392 20.17 21.76 -21.67
N GLU A 393 19.39 22.69 -21.13
CA GLU A 393 18.29 23.35 -21.87
C GLU A 393 18.81 24.19 -23.05
N GLU A 394 19.89 24.95 -22.85
CA GLU A 394 20.50 25.80 -23.87
C GLU A 394 21.03 25.02 -25.08
N LEU A 395 21.70 23.90 -24.83
CA LEU A 395 22.35 23.11 -25.88
C LEU A 395 21.46 22.00 -26.43
N GLY A 396 20.47 21.50 -25.64
CA GLY A 396 19.42 20.62 -26.07
C GLY A 396 19.85 19.23 -26.52
N VAL A 397 21.04 18.76 -26.14
CA VAL A 397 21.59 17.44 -26.50
C VAL A 397 21.97 16.64 -25.27
N ARG A 398 21.84 15.29 -25.34
CA ARG A 398 22.35 14.38 -24.33
C ARG A 398 23.82 14.08 -24.57
N VAL A 399 24.56 13.85 -23.50
CA VAL A 399 25.92 13.29 -23.57
C VAL A 399 25.98 12.12 -22.61
N GLU A 400 26.12 10.93 -23.15
CA GLU A 400 26.20 9.68 -22.39
C GLU A 400 27.61 9.43 -21.87
N GLU A 401 27.78 8.70 -20.77
CA GLU A 401 29.10 8.43 -20.17
C GLU A 401 30.08 7.83 -21.18
N GLU A 402 29.60 6.95 -22.07
CA GLU A 402 30.42 6.30 -23.09
C GLU A 402 31.03 7.32 -24.09
N ALA A 403 30.36 8.41 -24.33
CA ALA A 403 30.81 9.42 -25.25
C ALA A 403 31.98 10.27 -24.70
N VAL A 404 32.20 10.25 -23.39
CA VAL A 404 33.31 10.96 -22.70
C VAL A 404 34.29 9.99 -22.04
N LEU A 405 34.22 8.70 -22.38
CA LEU A 405 34.94 7.62 -21.76
C LEU A 405 36.45 7.84 -21.63
N ASP A 406 37.12 8.30 -22.71
CA ASP A 406 38.56 8.57 -22.70
C ASP A 406 38.98 9.61 -21.63
N ARG A 407 38.11 10.60 -21.39
CA ARG A 407 38.34 11.62 -20.35
C ARG A 407 38.20 11.02 -18.94
N LEU A 408 37.21 10.13 -18.76
CA LEU A 408 36.98 9.44 -17.47
C LEU A 408 38.13 8.49 -17.17
N LEU A 409 38.56 7.70 -18.16
CA LEU A 409 39.67 6.75 -18.02
C LEU A 409 40.97 7.46 -17.65
N SER A 410 41.26 8.65 -18.22
CA SER A 410 42.48 9.39 -17.88
C SER A 410 42.61 9.76 -16.39
N ASP A 411 41.50 9.85 -15.68
CA ASP A 411 41.48 10.14 -14.24
C ASP A 411 41.58 8.85 -13.37
N LEU A 412 41.47 7.67 -13.98
CA LEU A 412 41.49 6.38 -13.30
C LEU A 412 42.86 5.70 -13.33
N SER A 413 43.86 6.30 -13.99
CA SER A 413 45.20 5.80 -14.06
C SER A 413 46.01 5.96 -12.78
#